data_778f6471eaf67f2f222424365933bc6d
#
_entry.id   778f6471eaf67f2f222424365933bc6d
#
_cell.length_a   1.000
_cell.length_b   1.000
_cell.length_c   1.000
_cell.angle_alpha   90.00
_cell.angle_beta   90.00
_cell.angle_gamma   90.00
#
_symmetry.space_group_name_H-M   'P 1'
#
loop_
_entity.id
_entity.type
_entity.pdbx_description
1 polymer ?
#
loop_
_entity_poly.entity_id
_entity_poly.type
_entity_poly.pdbx_seq_one_letter_code
_entity_poly.pdbx_strand_id
1 'polypeptide(L)'
;MAWKQQPIPTPGHPIARDGKIYIWVTWLAKLLGGEQCVWKVWFLSRYRHAKQAEKNAEQLAEWNREHNQMMRERKALLEEEGWSVQTERDFKLEGQTAIIAGKEDLVATMPGHMLIVDGKTGRRRDSDFWQVLIYLYARLHAPVKHDDRIRLAGEVFYKQGKPIDVRVADVQRHEPALIQMVQAIASPTPPSRNPSRYECERCSIRREDCPDRYQAETSDELVHTDAF
;
A
#
# COMPACT_ATOMS: atom_id res chain seq x y z
N MET A 1 -14.76 30.40 -9.55
CA MET A 1 -14.93 29.10 -10.24
C MET A 1 -15.76 28.20 -9.33
N ALA A 2 -16.97 27.81 -9.78
CA ALA A 2 -17.81 26.91 -8.99
C ALA A 2 -17.16 25.52 -8.96
N TRP A 3 -16.92 24.98 -7.77
CA TRP A 3 -16.48 23.61 -7.57
C TRP A 3 -17.60 22.70 -8.13
N LYS A 4 -17.37 22.10 -9.30
CA LYS A 4 -18.27 21.04 -9.78
C LYS A 4 -18.23 19.93 -8.75
N GLN A 5 -19.35 19.73 -8.05
CA GLN A 5 -19.50 18.58 -7.15
C GLN A 5 -19.27 17.32 -7.99
N GLN A 6 -18.22 16.58 -7.64
CA GLN A 6 -17.94 15.33 -8.33
C GLN A 6 -19.03 14.32 -7.96
N PRO A 7 -19.57 13.56 -8.92
CA PRO A 7 -20.59 12.57 -8.66
C PRO A 7 -20.11 11.57 -7.59
N ILE A 8 -21.02 11.19 -6.69
CA ILE A 8 -20.74 10.22 -5.62
C ILE A 8 -21.03 8.82 -6.18
N PRO A 9 -20.09 7.88 -6.15
CA PRO A 9 -20.33 6.52 -6.61
C PRO A 9 -21.33 5.80 -5.69
N THR A 10 -22.27 5.05 -6.28
CA THR A 10 -23.20 4.19 -5.56
C THR A 10 -22.83 2.72 -5.76
N PRO A 11 -23.29 1.78 -4.89
CA PRO A 11 -23.07 0.35 -5.07
C PRO A 11 -23.51 -0.13 -6.45
N GLY A 12 -22.68 -0.92 -7.14
CA GLY A 12 -22.93 -1.39 -8.51
C GLY A 12 -22.72 -0.35 -9.63
N HIS A 13 -22.42 0.90 -9.27
CA HIS A 13 -22.19 2.00 -10.23
C HIS A 13 -20.85 2.71 -9.94
N PRO A 14 -19.71 2.03 -10.18
CA PRO A 14 -18.40 2.63 -10.01
C PRO A 14 -18.16 3.70 -11.08
N ILE A 15 -17.48 4.77 -10.71
CA ILE A 15 -17.18 5.90 -11.60
C ILE A 15 -15.74 5.78 -12.06
N ALA A 16 -15.52 5.72 -13.38
CA ALA A 16 -14.17 5.69 -13.94
C ALA A 16 -13.36 6.92 -13.51
N ARG A 17 -12.09 6.71 -13.23
CA ARG A 17 -11.11 7.78 -12.98
C ARG A 17 -10.58 8.27 -14.32
N ASP A 18 -10.45 9.58 -14.46
CA ASP A 18 -9.80 10.17 -15.62
C ASP A 18 -8.26 10.12 -15.46
N GLY A 19 -7.56 9.98 -16.58
CA GLY A 19 -6.11 10.08 -16.65
C GLY A 19 -5.37 8.75 -16.45
N LYS A 20 -4.09 8.86 -16.06
CA LYS A 20 -3.20 7.72 -15.86
C LYS A 20 -3.64 6.83 -14.69
N ILE A 21 -3.29 5.56 -14.78
CA ILE A 21 -3.55 4.58 -13.74
C ILE A 21 -2.73 4.92 -12.49
N TYR A 22 -3.41 5.00 -11.35
CA TYR A 22 -2.81 5.40 -10.08
C TYR A 22 -2.71 4.18 -9.15
N ILE A 23 -1.49 3.79 -8.79
CA ILE A 23 -1.22 2.62 -7.94
C ILE A 23 -0.59 3.11 -6.63
N TRP A 24 -1.30 2.90 -5.52
CA TRP A 24 -0.74 3.19 -4.20
C TRP A 24 0.30 2.14 -3.79
N VAL A 25 1.41 2.59 -3.22
CA VAL A 25 2.49 1.71 -2.73
C VAL A 25 1.96 0.61 -1.83
N THR A 26 1.05 0.94 -0.90
CA THR A 26 0.47 -0.05 0.02
C THR A 26 -0.32 -1.15 -0.69
N TRP A 27 -0.97 -0.87 -1.84
CA TRP A 27 -1.66 -1.90 -2.61
C TRP A 27 -0.66 -2.81 -3.34
N LEU A 28 0.35 -2.20 -3.95
CA LEU A 28 1.40 -2.91 -4.68
C LEU A 28 2.22 -3.79 -3.75
N ALA A 29 2.63 -3.26 -2.59
CA ALA A 29 3.36 -3.98 -1.57
C ALA A 29 2.60 -5.21 -1.04
N LYS A 30 1.28 -5.11 -0.85
CA LYS A 30 0.45 -6.24 -0.43
C LYS A 30 0.39 -7.35 -1.46
N LEU A 31 0.25 -7.03 -2.74
CA LEU A 31 0.28 -8.03 -3.82
C LEU A 31 1.63 -8.73 -3.88
N LEU A 32 2.73 -7.96 -3.86
CA LEU A 32 4.09 -8.51 -3.88
C LEU A 32 4.42 -9.29 -2.61
N GLY A 33 3.78 -8.96 -1.49
CA GLY A 33 3.89 -9.64 -0.20
C GLY A 33 2.91 -10.80 0.00
N GLY A 34 2.23 -11.27 -1.08
CA GLY A 34 1.44 -12.51 -1.06
C GLY A 34 -0.07 -12.38 -1.19
N GLU A 35 -0.67 -11.15 -1.23
CA GLU A 35 -2.07 -11.03 -1.66
C GLU A 35 -2.20 -11.47 -3.13
N GLN A 36 -3.27 -12.18 -3.46
CA GLN A 36 -3.43 -12.82 -4.77
C GLN A 36 -4.40 -12.08 -5.69
N CYS A 37 -5.29 -11.26 -5.13
CA CYS A 37 -6.34 -10.60 -5.90
C CYS A 37 -5.81 -9.34 -6.63
N VAL A 38 -5.10 -9.55 -7.76
CA VAL A 38 -4.61 -8.45 -8.62
C VAL A 38 -5.78 -7.62 -9.16
N TRP A 39 -6.93 -8.25 -9.44
CA TRP A 39 -8.13 -7.57 -9.91
C TRP A 39 -8.59 -6.46 -8.95
N LYS A 40 -8.49 -6.67 -7.64
CA LYS A 40 -8.81 -5.64 -6.63
C LYS A 40 -8.02 -4.36 -6.89
N VAL A 41 -6.71 -4.46 -7.07
CA VAL A 41 -5.85 -3.29 -7.30
C VAL A 41 -6.07 -2.70 -8.70
N TRP A 42 -6.27 -3.55 -9.71
CA TRP A 42 -6.67 -3.12 -11.04
C TRP A 42 -7.96 -2.28 -11.01
N PHE A 43 -8.99 -2.71 -10.28
CA PHE A 43 -10.25 -1.99 -10.11
C PHE A 43 -10.05 -0.68 -9.34
N LEU A 44 -9.39 -0.71 -8.19
CA LEU A 44 -9.14 0.47 -7.35
C LEU A 44 -8.33 1.56 -8.06
N SER A 45 -7.43 1.16 -8.96
CA SER A 45 -6.62 2.11 -9.73
C SER A 45 -7.41 2.84 -10.82
N ARG A 46 -8.54 2.30 -11.25
CA ARG A 46 -9.36 2.81 -12.37
C ARG A 46 -10.69 3.41 -11.96
N TYR A 47 -11.24 2.99 -10.82
CA TYR A 47 -12.60 3.36 -10.44
C TYR A 47 -12.65 3.98 -9.04
N ARG A 48 -13.52 4.97 -8.87
CA ARG A 48 -14.07 5.34 -7.58
C ARG A 48 -15.31 4.47 -7.35
N HIS A 49 -15.48 3.95 -6.16
CA HIS A 49 -16.58 3.05 -5.81
C HIS A 49 -17.16 3.41 -4.45
N ALA A 50 -18.38 2.96 -4.19
CA ALA A 50 -18.98 3.07 -2.87
C ALA A 50 -18.28 2.09 -1.92
N LYS A 51 -17.52 2.64 -0.96
CA LYS A 51 -16.79 1.81 0.02
C LYS A 51 -17.74 1.08 0.96
N GLN A 52 -17.34 -0.10 1.38
CA GLN A 52 -17.94 -0.73 2.54
C GLN A 52 -17.65 0.12 3.79
N ALA A 53 -18.62 0.24 4.70
CA ALA A 53 -18.43 0.99 5.93
C ALA A 53 -17.26 0.42 6.75
N GLU A 54 -16.42 1.30 7.29
CA GLU A 54 -15.34 0.90 8.20
C GLU A 54 -15.96 0.36 9.50
N LYS A 55 -15.59 -0.87 9.85
CA LYS A 55 -16.19 -1.55 11.00
C LYS A 55 -15.68 -1.07 12.36
N ASN A 56 -14.54 -0.33 12.43
CA ASN A 56 -13.84 -0.03 13.69
C ASN A 56 -13.11 1.32 13.66
N ALA A 57 -13.84 2.43 13.68
CA ALA A 57 -13.27 3.78 13.71
C ALA A 57 -12.41 4.04 14.96
N GLU A 58 -12.78 3.51 16.12
CA GLU A 58 -12.03 3.65 17.37
C GLU A 58 -10.68 2.94 17.30
N GLN A 59 -10.67 1.70 16.81
CA GLN A 59 -9.41 0.95 16.63
C GLN A 59 -8.45 1.63 15.64
N LEU A 60 -9.00 2.25 14.59
CA LEU A 60 -8.20 3.02 13.64
C LEU A 60 -7.60 4.27 14.30
N ALA A 61 -8.37 4.97 15.13
CA ALA A 61 -7.90 6.15 15.86
C ALA A 61 -6.81 5.78 16.89
N GLU A 62 -6.97 4.66 17.59
CA GLU A 62 -5.96 4.15 18.52
C GLU A 62 -4.68 3.74 17.78
N TRP A 63 -4.82 2.98 16.69
CA TRP A 63 -3.70 2.61 15.84
C TRP A 63 -2.93 3.85 15.33
N ASN A 64 -3.64 4.89 14.88
CA ASN A 64 -3.01 6.14 14.42
C ASN A 64 -2.22 6.82 15.56
N ARG A 65 -2.76 6.84 16.78
CA ARG A 65 -2.04 7.42 17.95
C ARG A 65 -0.76 6.66 18.24
N GLU A 66 -0.82 5.32 18.29
CA GLU A 66 0.35 4.48 18.54
C GLU A 66 1.41 4.61 17.44
N HIS A 67 1.00 4.57 16.18
CA HIS A 67 1.90 4.74 15.03
C HIS A 67 2.60 6.10 15.10
N ASN A 68 1.84 7.19 15.28
CA ASN A 68 2.41 8.53 15.35
C ASN A 68 3.36 8.71 16.55
N GLN A 69 3.07 8.07 17.68
CA GLN A 69 3.96 8.09 18.84
C GLN A 69 5.29 7.39 18.51
N MET A 70 5.23 6.18 17.99
CA MET A 70 6.38 5.40 17.58
C MET A 70 7.26 6.16 16.57
N MET A 71 6.64 6.82 15.57
CA MET A 71 7.39 7.57 14.57
C MET A 71 8.03 8.84 15.14
N ARG A 72 7.40 9.52 16.11
CA ARG A 72 8.04 10.64 16.83
C ARG A 72 9.28 10.18 17.60
N GLU A 73 9.19 9.05 18.28
CA GLU A 73 10.33 8.47 19.03
C GLU A 73 11.48 8.10 18.10
N ARG A 74 11.17 7.41 16.97
CA ARG A 74 12.20 7.06 15.99
C ARG A 74 12.83 8.30 15.35
N LYS A 75 12.04 9.32 15.06
CA LYS A 75 12.53 10.60 14.55
C LYS A 75 13.53 11.24 15.54
N ALA A 76 13.16 11.32 16.82
CA ALA A 76 14.03 11.91 17.84
C ALA A 76 15.40 11.19 17.92
N LEU A 77 15.38 9.85 17.91
CA LEU A 77 16.62 9.07 17.90
C LEU A 77 17.51 9.36 16.68
N LEU A 78 16.91 9.45 15.48
CA LEU A 78 17.65 9.79 14.27
C LEU A 78 18.22 11.22 14.34
N GLU A 79 17.48 12.18 14.89
CA GLU A 79 17.94 13.56 15.06
C GLU A 79 19.09 13.62 16.08
N GLU A 80 19.07 12.84 17.16
CA GLU A 80 20.18 12.70 18.12
C GLU A 80 21.43 12.10 17.47
N GLU A 81 21.26 11.20 16.50
CA GLU A 81 22.33 10.63 15.68
C GLU A 81 22.88 11.60 14.60
N GLY A 82 22.31 12.82 14.50
CA GLY A 82 22.74 13.84 13.55
C GLY A 82 22.04 13.83 12.20
N TRP A 83 20.94 13.08 12.04
CA TRP A 83 20.15 13.11 10.82
C TRP A 83 19.20 14.31 10.77
N SER A 84 19.02 14.88 9.57
CA SER A 84 17.92 15.78 9.27
C SER A 84 16.70 14.96 8.85
N VAL A 85 15.58 15.03 9.58
CA VAL A 85 14.44 14.13 9.38
C VAL A 85 13.19 14.88 8.92
N GLN A 86 12.64 14.49 7.78
CA GLN A 86 11.33 14.91 7.26
C GLN A 86 10.29 13.82 7.54
N THR A 87 9.07 14.24 7.92
CA THR A 87 7.94 13.33 8.19
C THR A 87 6.91 13.40 7.08
N GLU A 88 6.20 12.29 6.85
CA GLU A 88 5.03 12.21 5.96
C GLU A 88 5.26 12.78 4.56
N ARG A 89 6.34 12.39 3.92
CA ARG A 89 6.69 12.89 2.60
C ARG A 89 5.94 12.17 1.49
N ASP A 90 5.06 12.87 0.80
CA ASP A 90 4.40 12.34 -0.40
C ASP A 90 5.40 12.20 -1.55
N PHE A 91 5.26 11.13 -2.33
CA PHE A 91 5.99 10.96 -3.58
C PHE A 91 5.10 10.40 -4.69
N LYS A 92 5.55 10.63 -5.92
CA LYS A 92 4.98 10.07 -7.14
C LYS A 92 6.12 9.69 -8.08
N LEU A 93 6.09 8.44 -8.54
CA LEU A 93 6.93 7.98 -9.62
C LEU A 93 6.06 7.79 -10.86
N GLU A 94 6.26 8.62 -11.87
CA GLU A 94 5.48 8.61 -13.09
C GLU A 94 6.16 7.73 -14.14
N GLY A 95 5.53 6.59 -14.46
CA GLY A 95 5.90 5.73 -15.56
C GLY A 95 5.10 6.02 -16.84
N GLN A 96 5.34 5.25 -17.89
CA GLN A 96 4.63 5.39 -19.17
C GLN A 96 3.14 5.10 -19.02
N THR A 97 2.76 4.04 -18.32
CA THR A 97 1.39 3.53 -18.23
C THR A 97 0.72 3.78 -16.88
N ALA A 98 1.49 3.95 -15.82
CA ALA A 98 0.99 4.10 -14.46
C ALA A 98 1.82 5.09 -13.64
N ILE A 99 1.20 5.60 -12.58
CA ILE A 99 1.84 6.39 -11.53
C ILE A 99 1.85 5.56 -10.26
N ILE A 100 3.03 5.32 -9.70
CA ILE A 100 3.17 4.77 -8.35
C ILE A 100 3.22 5.94 -7.37
N ALA A 101 2.37 5.93 -6.37
CA ALA A 101 2.30 7.00 -5.38
C ALA A 101 2.23 6.45 -3.97
N GLY A 102 2.78 7.21 -3.03
CA GLY A 102 2.78 6.83 -1.62
C GLY A 102 3.19 7.98 -0.73
N LYS A 103 3.22 7.69 0.56
CA LYS A 103 3.69 8.59 1.60
C LYS A 103 4.72 7.81 2.42
N GLU A 104 5.93 8.38 2.52
CA GLU A 104 7.02 7.86 3.34
C GLU A 104 6.84 8.40 4.76
N ASP A 105 6.94 7.54 5.78
CA ASP A 105 6.75 7.96 7.17
C ASP A 105 7.87 8.90 7.61
N LEU A 106 9.15 8.50 7.44
CA LEU A 106 10.31 9.35 7.67
C LEU A 106 11.30 9.26 6.50
N VAL A 107 11.88 10.40 6.15
CA VAL A 107 13.05 10.50 5.27
C VAL A 107 14.14 11.22 6.03
N ALA A 108 15.19 10.49 6.40
CA ALA A 108 16.33 11.01 7.12
C ALA A 108 17.51 11.20 6.17
N THR A 109 18.19 12.35 6.26
CA THR A 109 19.33 12.71 5.41
C THR A 109 20.49 13.22 6.26
N MET A 110 21.71 12.82 5.89
CA MET A 110 22.96 13.38 6.35
C MET A 110 23.96 13.41 5.19
N PRO A 111 25.12 14.09 5.30
CA PRO A 111 26.08 14.15 4.21
C PRO A 111 26.44 12.77 3.65
N GLY A 112 26.12 12.52 2.38
CA GLY A 112 26.38 11.27 1.69
C GLY A 112 25.45 10.11 2.02
N HIS A 113 24.37 10.31 2.81
CA HIS A 113 23.46 9.23 3.22
C HIS A 113 21.99 9.69 3.18
N MET A 114 21.11 8.76 2.80
CA MET A 114 19.64 8.90 2.90
C MET A 114 19.06 7.60 3.42
N LEU A 115 18.22 7.69 4.44
CA LEU A 115 17.49 6.58 5.03
C LEU A 115 15.98 6.84 4.93
N ILE A 116 15.25 5.88 4.38
CA ILE A 116 13.79 5.90 4.35
C ILE A 116 13.30 4.92 5.42
N VAL A 117 12.48 5.39 6.35
CA VAL A 117 11.92 4.56 7.42
C VAL A 117 10.42 4.47 7.27
N ASP A 118 9.89 3.26 7.39
CA ASP A 118 8.46 2.97 7.42
C ASP A 118 8.12 2.23 8.72
N GLY A 119 7.19 2.78 9.49
CA GLY A 119 6.85 2.29 10.82
C GLY A 119 5.72 1.25 10.83
N LYS A 120 5.89 0.20 11.62
CA LYS A 120 4.89 -0.87 11.76
C LYS A 120 4.59 -1.18 13.22
N THR A 121 3.35 -0.99 13.63
CA THR A 121 2.86 -1.32 14.99
C THR A 121 2.42 -2.77 15.11
N GLY A 122 2.12 -3.43 13.98
CA GLY A 122 1.60 -4.80 13.93
C GLY A 122 2.68 -5.88 13.79
N ARG A 123 2.21 -7.11 13.57
CA ARG A 123 3.09 -8.24 13.28
C ARG A 123 3.79 -8.05 11.93
N ARG A 124 5.01 -8.53 11.84
CA ARG A 124 5.83 -8.56 10.63
C ARG A 124 5.13 -9.27 9.48
N ARG A 125 5.19 -8.65 8.27
CA ARG A 125 4.62 -9.18 7.01
C ARG A 125 5.59 -8.94 5.88
N ASP A 126 5.56 -9.77 4.87
CA ASP A 126 6.40 -9.60 3.68
C ASP A 126 6.07 -8.30 2.93
N SER A 127 4.81 -7.86 2.98
CA SER A 127 4.38 -6.57 2.43
C SER A 127 5.10 -5.36 3.05
N ASP A 128 5.59 -5.46 4.28
CA ASP A 128 6.29 -4.37 4.95
C ASP A 128 7.65 -4.12 4.30
N PHE A 129 8.39 -5.20 4.01
CA PHE A 129 9.63 -5.15 3.24
C PHE A 129 9.41 -4.56 1.83
N TRP A 130 8.38 -5.05 1.13
CA TRP A 130 8.05 -4.56 -0.21
C TRP A 130 7.68 -3.09 -0.23
N GLN A 131 7.03 -2.57 0.81
CA GLN A 131 6.66 -1.16 0.90
C GLN A 131 7.91 -0.28 0.88
N VAL A 132 8.90 -0.56 1.71
CA VAL A 132 10.16 0.18 1.77
C VAL A 132 10.98 -0.02 0.49
N LEU A 133 10.99 -1.23 -0.07
CA LEU A 133 11.65 -1.51 -1.34
C LEU A 133 11.09 -0.63 -2.47
N ILE A 134 9.77 -0.46 -2.56
CA ILE A 134 9.14 0.41 -3.57
C ILE A 134 9.51 1.88 -3.34
N TYR A 135 9.64 2.34 -2.09
CA TYR A 135 10.13 3.68 -1.80
C TYR A 135 11.57 3.88 -2.30
N LEU A 136 12.47 2.92 -2.04
CA LEU A 136 13.84 2.96 -2.56
C LEU A 136 13.86 2.95 -4.09
N TYR A 137 13.07 2.07 -4.71
CA TYR A 137 12.90 2.01 -6.16
C TYR A 137 12.49 3.38 -6.72
N ALA A 138 11.50 4.04 -6.10
CA ALA A 138 11.04 5.35 -6.53
C ALA A 138 12.14 6.42 -6.43
N ARG A 139 13.00 6.35 -5.41
CA ARG A 139 14.14 7.28 -5.27
C ARG A 139 15.21 7.07 -6.32
N LEU A 140 15.50 5.82 -6.67
CA LEU A 140 16.48 5.48 -7.70
C LEU A 140 16.04 5.90 -9.10
N HIS A 141 14.74 5.89 -9.37
CA HIS A 141 14.15 6.20 -10.68
C HIS A 141 13.47 7.58 -10.75
N ALA A 142 13.59 8.40 -9.71
CA ALA A 142 13.04 9.75 -9.73
C ALA A 142 13.70 10.61 -10.83
N PRO A 143 12.93 11.52 -11.48
CA PRO A 143 13.47 12.39 -12.55
C PRO A 143 14.62 13.31 -12.08
N VAL A 144 14.59 13.70 -10.80
CA VAL A 144 15.73 14.38 -10.16
C VAL A 144 16.76 13.29 -9.88
N LYS A 145 17.84 13.29 -10.66
CA LYS A 145 18.91 12.31 -10.50
C LYS A 145 19.31 12.21 -9.03
N HIS A 146 19.17 11.01 -8.51
CA HIS A 146 19.79 10.65 -7.26
C HIS A 146 21.29 10.92 -7.41
N ASP A 147 21.87 11.70 -6.51
CA ASP A 147 23.31 11.89 -6.50
C ASP A 147 23.94 10.53 -6.16
N ASP A 148 24.63 9.92 -7.12
CA ASP A 148 25.26 8.59 -6.97
C ASP A 148 26.24 8.52 -5.79
N ARG A 149 26.63 9.68 -5.24
CA ARG A 149 27.43 9.78 -4.02
C ARG A 149 26.62 9.55 -2.74
N ILE A 150 25.28 9.58 -2.82
CA ILE A 150 24.40 9.35 -1.67
C ILE A 150 24.15 7.85 -1.51
N ARG A 151 24.52 7.30 -0.36
CA ARG A 151 24.15 5.92 0.04
C ARG A 151 22.71 5.90 0.46
N LEU A 152 21.86 5.27 -0.35
CA LEU A 152 20.44 5.10 -0.09
C LEU A 152 20.21 3.79 0.65
N ALA A 153 19.42 3.82 1.74
CA ALA A 153 19.01 2.66 2.51
C ALA A 153 17.55 2.82 2.95
N GLY A 154 16.92 1.72 3.31
CA GLY A 154 15.58 1.69 3.87
C GLY A 154 15.52 0.86 5.13
N GLU A 155 14.57 1.17 5.99
CA GLU A 155 14.32 0.48 7.25
C GLU A 155 12.82 0.27 7.44
N VAL A 156 12.40 -0.97 7.70
CA VAL A 156 11.10 -1.23 8.32
C VAL A 156 11.28 -1.22 9.82
N PHE A 157 10.75 -0.21 10.48
CA PHE A 157 10.86 -0.04 11.93
C PHE A 157 9.63 -0.60 12.64
N TYR A 158 9.82 -1.61 13.48
CA TYR A 158 8.74 -2.24 14.24
C TYR A 158 8.65 -1.71 15.66
N LYS A 159 7.41 -1.52 16.17
CA LYS A 159 7.18 -1.19 17.59
C LYS A 159 7.81 -2.24 18.52
N GLN A 160 7.78 -3.49 18.08
CA GLN A 160 8.37 -4.62 18.81
C GLN A 160 9.21 -5.47 17.86
N GLY A 161 10.43 -5.83 18.29
CA GLY A 161 11.33 -6.66 17.51
C GLY A 161 12.44 -5.86 16.83
N LYS A 162 13.20 -6.58 15.99
CA LYS A 162 14.32 -5.99 15.25
C LYS A 162 13.82 -5.35 13.95
N PRO A 163 14.38 -4.20 13.53
CA PRO A 163 14.08 -3.62 12.23
C PRO A 163 14.50 -4.55 11.08
N ILE A 164 13.98 -4.30 9.91
CA ILE A 164 14.44 -4.92 8.66
C ILE A 164 15.16 -3.85 7.84
N ASP A 165 16.41 -4.12 7.50
CA ASP A 165 17.16 -3.32 6.55
C ASP A 165 16.75 -3.70 5.13
N VAL A 166 16.52 -2.68 4.28
CA VAL A 166 16.27 -2.82 2.84
C VAL A 166 17.36 -2.06 2.09
N ARG A 167 18.03 -2.72 1.16
CA ARG A 167 19.20 -2.18 0.46
C ARG A 167 18.92 -1.99 -1.02
N VAL A 168 19.71 -1.17 -1.67
CA VAL A 168 19.67 -0.98 -3.13
C VAL A 168 19.85 -2.32 -3.87
N ALA A 169 20.69 -3.23 -3.36
CA ALA A 169 20.84 -4.58 -3.92
C ALA A 169 19.54 -5.40 -3.89
N ASP A 170 18.69 -5.18 -2.89
CA ASP A 170 17.38 -5.83 -2.82
C ASP A 170 16.44 -5.25 -3.89
N VAL A 171 16.50 -3.92 -4.14
CA VAL A 171 15.76 -3.30 -5.24
C VAL A 171 16.15 -3.93 -6.57
N GLN A 172 17.45 -4.02 -6.87
CA GLN A 172 17.94 -4.63 -8.12
C GLN A 172 17.48 -6.07 -8.30
N ARG A 173 17.48 -6.86 -7.22
CA ARG A 173 17.01 -8.26 -7.23
C ARG A 173 15.53 -8.38 -7.51
N HIS A 174 14.71 -7.51 -6.97
CA HIS A 174 13.26 -7.61 -6.97
C HIS A 174 12.56 -6.72 -8.01
N GLU A 175 13.30 -5.84 -8.69
CA GLU A 175 12.78 -4.93 -9.72
C GLU A 175 11.99 -5.64 -10.83
N PRO A 176 12.41 -6.79 -11.37
CA PRO A 176 11.64 -7.49 -12.40
C PRO A 176 10.23 -7.86 -11.92
N ALA A 177 10.09 -8.34 -10.70
CA ALA A 177 8.80 -8.71 -10.12
C ALA A 177 7.91 -7.47 -9.89
N LEU A 178 8.52 -6.37 -9.45
CA LEU A 178 7.82 -5.08 -9.28
C LEU A 178 7.28 -4.58 -10.61
N ILE A 179 8.11 -4.54 -11.66
CA ILE A 179 7.72 -4.08 -13.01
C ILE A 179 6.61 -4.97 -13.56
N GLN A 180 6.75 -6.30 -13.48
CA GLN A 180 5.74 -7.25 -13.95
C GLN A 180 4.38 -7.03 -13.25
N MET A 181 4.37 -6.81 -11.94
CA MET A 181 3.14 -6.53 -11.19
C MET A 181 2.50 -5.21 -11.62
N VAL A 182 3.29 -4.15 -11.78
CA VAL A 182 2.81 -2.85 -12.29
C VAL A 182 2.20 -3.00 -13.68
N GLN A 183 2.85 -3.75 -14.58
CA GLN A 183 2.33 -4.02 -15.93
C GLN A 183 1.02 -4.80 -15.90
N ALA A 184 0.89 -5.82 -15.03
CA ALA A 184 -0.34 -6.57 -14.85
C ALA A 184 -1.50 -5.68 -14.38
N ILE A 185 -1.24 -4.78 -13.41
CA ILE A 185 -2.23 -3.81 -12.94
C ILE A 185 -2.55 -2.78 -14.02
N ALA A 186 -1.55 -2.34 -14.79
CA ALA A 186 -1.72 -1.34 -15.84
C ALA A 186 -2.39 -1.89 -17.12
N SER A 187 -2.49 -3.20 -17.28
CA SER A 187 -3.13 -3.82 -18.44
C SER A 187 -4.56 -3.28 -18.65
N PRO A 188 -4.96 -2.96 -19.90
CA PRO A 188 -6.36 -2.59 -20.19
C PRO A 188 -7.32 -3.77 -19.95
N THR A 189 -6.84 -4.99 -20.10
CA THR A 189 -7.64 -6.20 -19.84
C THR A 189 -7.64 -6.48 -18.33
N PRO A 190 -8.83 -6.61 -17.70
CA PRO A 190 -8.90 -6.94 -16.28
C PRO A 190 -8.29 -8.32 -16.02
N PRO A 191 -7.42 -8.46 -15.01
CA PRO A 191 -6.92 -9.77 -14.62
C PRO A 191 -8.05 -10.62 -14.02
N SER A 192 -7.84 -11.94 -13.98
CA SER A 192 -8.78 -12.85 -13.34
C SER A 192 -9.00 -12.45 -11.88
N ARG A 193 -10.24 -12.54 -11.44
CA ARG A 193 -10.56 -12.42 -10.03
C ARG A 193 -10.14 -13.69 -9.32
N ASN A 194 -9.31 -13.54 -8.31
CA ASN A 194 -8.83 -14.67 -7.51
C ASN A 194 -9.06 -14.35 -6.02
N PRO A 195 -10.33 -14.34 -5.59
CA PRO A 195 -10.65 -13.94 -4.24
C PRO A 195 -10.24 -15.02 -3.23
N SER A 196 -9.58 -14.61 -2.16
CA SER A 196 -9.45 -15.41 -0.96
C SER A 196 -10.40 -14.90 0.12
N ARG A 197 -10.83 -15.77 1.03
CA ARG A 197 -11.68 -15.38 2.16
C ARG A 197 -11.06 -14.22 2.93
N TYR A 198 -9.79 -14.37 3.30
CA TYR A 198 -9.06 -13.37 4.09
C TYR A 198 -9.00 -12.00 3.42
N GLU A 199 -8.71 -11.96 2.10
CA GLU A 199 -8.66 -10.71 1.33
C GLU A 199 -10.05 -10.08 1.18
N CYS A 200 -11.07 -10.90 0.92
CA CYS A 200 -12.45 -10.44 0.74
C CYS A 200 -13.04 -9.85 2.02
N GLU A 201 -12.77 -10.43 3.19
CA GLU A 201 -13.24 -9.91 4.48
C GLU A 201 -12.71 -8.47 4.76
N ARG A 202 -11.55 -8.14 4.22
CA ARG A 202 -10.87 -6.82 4.37
C ARG A 202 -10.96 -5.94 3.14
N CYS A 203 -11.68 -6.37 2.11
CA CYS A 203 -11.81 -5.64 0.87
C CYS A 203 -12.85 -4.53 1.00
N SER A 204 -12.51 -3.31 0.55
CA SER A 204 -13.44 -2.18 0.54
C SER A 204 -14.46 -2.22 -0.62
N ILE A 205 -14.20 -3.08 -1.63
CA ILE A 205 -15.09 -3.21 -2.78
C ILE A 205 -16.31 -4.02 -2.37
N ARG A 206 -17.49 -3.49 -2.62
CA ARG A 206 -18.75 -4.17 -2.31
C ARG A 206 -19.05 -5.29 -3.30
N ARG A 207 -20.01 -6.15 -2.95
CA ARG A 207 -20.42 -7.27 -3.80
C ARG A 207 -21.01 -6.81 -5.13
N GLU A 208 -21.74 -5.73 -5.12
CA GLU A 208 -22.37 -5.14 -6.31
C GLU A 208 -21.32 -4.77 -7.37
N ASP A 209 -20.10 -4.42 -6.92
CA ASP A 209 -18.96 -4.10 -7.78
C ASP A 209 -18.03 -5.31 -7.99
N CYS A 210 -18.11 -6.37 -7.16
CA CYS A 210 -17.32 -7.60 -7.26
C CYS A 210 -18.18 -8.84 -6.99
N PRO A 211 -18.84 -9.41 -8.02
CA PRO A 211 -19.72 -10.58 -7.85
C PRO A 211 -19.04 -11.82 -7.24
N ASP A 212 -17.72 -11.98 -7.52
CA ASP A 212 -16.94 -13.12 -7.01
C ASP A 212 -16.41 -12.93 -5.58
N ARG A 213 -16.85 -11.84 -4.92
CA ARG A 213 -16.48 -11.61 -3.52
C ARG A 213 -16.94 -12.75 -2.65
N TYR A 214 -16.00 -13.33 -1.88
CA TYR A 214 -16.33 -14.36 -0.87
C TYR A 214 -17.38 -13.83 0.10
N GLN A 215 -18.38 -14.66 0.35
CA GLN A 215 -19.36 -14.48 1.43
C GLN A 215 -19.11 -15.55 2.49
N ALA A 216 -19.09 -15.14 3.75
CA ALA A 216 -19.33 -16.10 4.81
C ALA A 216 -20.77 -16.65 4.60
N GLU A 217 -20.91 -17.96 4.50
CA GLU A 217 -22.21 -18.58 4.61
C GLU A 217 -22.84 -18.07 5.90
N THR A 218 -23.98 -17.41 5.80
CA THR A 218 -24.80 -17.13 6.98
C THR A 218 -25.18 -18.51 7.50
N SER A 219 -24.79 -18.80 8.76
CA SER A 219 -25.03 -20.08 9.42
C SER A 219 -26.51 -20.32 9.78
N ASP A 220 -27.45 -19.97 8.91
CA ASP A 220 -28.85 -20.07 9.09
C ASP A 220 -29.52 -21.32 8.45
N GLU A 221 -28.69 -22.23 7.89
CA GLU A 221 -29.15 -23.56 7.50
C GLU A 221 -28.34 -24.63 8.23
N LEU A 222 -28.44 -24.67 9.56
CA LEU A 222 -28.39 -25.94 10.26
C LEU A 222 -29.71 -26.66 9.93
N VAL A 223 -29.71 -27.41 8.83
CA VAL A 223 -30.75 -28.40 8.59
C VAL A 223 -30.60 -29.40 9.70
N HIS A 224 -31.46 -29.30 10.69
CA HIS A 224 -31.74 -30.39 11.62
C HIS A 224 -32.31 -31.54 10.78
N THR A 225 -31.48 -32.49 10.42
CA THR A 225 -31.97 -33.78 9.96
C THR A 225 -32.27 -34.63 11.22
N ASP A 226 -33.53 -34.79 11.54
CA ASP A 226 -34.01 -35.76 12.55
C ASP A 226 -33.83 -37.20 12.04
N ALA A 227 -32.64 -37.54 11.56
CA ALA A 227 -32.38 -38.83 10.94
C ALA A 227 -31.25 -39.61 11.62
N PHE A 228 -31.22 -39.60 12.99
CA PHE A 228 -30.53 -40.64 13.77
C PHE A 228 -31.22 -40.79 15.14
#